data_165aebc1f68e31f949fba06ce11fbc7b
#
_entry.id   165aebc1f68e31f949fba06ce11fbc7b
#
_cell.length_a   1.000
_cell.length_b   1.000
_cell.length_c   1.000
_cell.angle_alpha   90.00
_cell.angle_beta   90.00
_cell.angle_gamma   90.00
#
_symmetry.space_group_name_H-M   'P 1'
#
loop_
_entity.id
_entity.type
_entity.pdbx_description
1 polymer ?
#
loop_
_entity_poly.entity_id
_entity_poly.type
_entity_poly.pdbx_seq_one_letter_code
_entity_poly.pdbx_strand_id
1 'polypeptide(L)'
;KDGDRIEGNVDFSNYLGQTYRKFIERGLEIRLNGERVYLHDPMYMASPTIFDEQRLRTEGAIEPKATSLGEFHLAREIPGSDGKTADVVIRMSLLPEEWRSSMGAGGSVEAKKRKIDRNEGISILRADREVFYGHVPYITGKKGEARALEIDRWWGCEISFPPELDHDFQVRYIKRGAEPTADLRDQIREVIGDVVQTARKMVQETWNVNKSEASKRAGNFGKAEETMAKTGAILPKSRKGKNLTAAEDEQQVDALAAAALGKERDDPEKRKEKKEEIRKKPYSIEPVSYPKTILFDTVHLLNNTIIKLNVNHPFYKTILQPLCGDLEDMEGSQERQDIKNAILLLLFAYAEAESRSKCDGHDDLFFENLRNQWGTVLATALSEYDREARS
;
A
#
# COMPACT_ATOMS: atom_id res chain seq x y z
N LYS A 1 19.26 -37.20 -16.35
CA LYS A 1 17.85 -37.62 -16.17
C LYS A 1 17.26 -36.54 -15.30
N ASP A 2 16.54 -35.63 -15.93
CA ASP A 2 15.87 -34.51 -15.29
C ASP A 2 14.81 -35.07 -14.37
N GLY A 3 14.98 -34.81 -13.08
CA GLY A 3 13.98 -35.15 -12.09
C GLY A 3 12.71 -34.36 -12.38
N ASP A 4 11.59 -35.03 -12.33
CA ASP A 4 10.25 -34.51 -12.54
C ASP A 4 10.06 -33.22 -11.73
N ARG A 5 10.17 -32.08 -12.40
CA ARG A 5 9.69 -30.79 -11.90
C ARG A 5 8.18 -30.87 -11.89
N ILE A 6 7.60 -30.99 -10.71
CA ILE A 6 6.16 -30.83 -10.52
C ILE A 6 5.78 -29.48 -11.13
N GLU A 7 4.95 -29.48 -12.15
CA GLU A 7 4.38 -28.27 -12.75
C GLU A 7 3.81 -27.36 -11.67
N GLY A 8 4.37 -26.17 -11.56
CA GLY A 8 4.01 -25.21 -10.52
C GLY A 8 5.20 -24.74 -9.69
N ASN A 9 6.43 -25.18 -10.02
CA ASN A 9 7.68 -24.70 -9.40
C ASN A 9 7.68 -24.72 -7.87
N VAL A 10 7.03 -25.70 -7.26
CA VAL A 10 7.14 -25.95 -5.83
C VAL A 10 8.45 -26.68 -5.63
N ASP A 11 9.50 -25.93 -5.31
CA ASP A 11 10.71 -26.48 -4.77
C ASP A 11 10.32 -27.35 -3.55
N PHE A 12 10.63 -28.63 -3.61
CA PHE A 12 10.23 -29.61 -2.58
C PHE A 12 10.81 -29.22 -1.20
N SER A 13 11.97 -28.61 -1.15
CA SER A 13 12.57 -28.05 0.06
C SER A 13 11.65 -27.00 0.69
N ASN A 14 11.10 -26.10 -0.12
CA ASN A 14 10.19 -25.06 0.36
C ASN A 14 8.85 -25.66 0.85
N TYR A 15 8.34 -26.67 0.15
CA TYR A 15 7.14 -27.37 0.61
C TYR A 15 7.35 -28.00 1.99
N LEU A 16 8.49 -28.67 2.20
CA LEU A 16 8.84 -29.22 3.51
C LEU A 16 9.01 -28.11 4.55
N GLY A 17 9.72 -27.05 4.20
CA GLY A 17 9.95 -25.90 5.05
C GLY A 17 8.66 -25.20 5.50
N GLN A 18 7.66 -25.12 4.62
CA GLN A 18 6.35 -24.55 4.94
C GLN A 18 5.48 -25.53 5.74
N THR A 19 5.36 -26.78 5.29
CA THR A 19 4.51 -27.79 5.91
C THR A 19 4.91 -28.08 7.35
N TYR A 20 6.22 -28.13 7.62
CA TYR A 20 6.77 -28.49 8.93
C TYR A 20 7.38 -27.29 9.68
N ARG A 21 7.06 -26.05 9.30
CA ARG A 21 7.67 -24.84 9.86
C ARG A 21 7.61 -24.77 11.38
N LYS A 22 6.48 -25.14 11.99
CA LYS A 22 6.32 -25.11 13.47
C LYS A 22 7.24 -26.12 14.17
N PHE A 23 7.53 -27.24 13.52
CA PHE A 23 8.48 -28.23 14.07
C PHE A 23 9.93 -27.78 13.85
N ILE A 24 10.23 -27.21 12.69
CA ILE A 24 11.58 -26.66 12.41
C ILE A 24 11.87 -25.49 13.37
N GLU A 25 10.92 -24.61 13.63
CA GLU A 25 11.02 -23.53 14.59
C GLU A 25 11.35 -24.02 16.00
N ARG A 26 10.79 -25.20 16.38
CA ARG A 26 11.06 -25.87 17.67
C ARG A 26 12.34 -26.72 17.67
N GLY A 27 13.13 -26.68 16.63
CA GLY A 27 14.44 -27.35 16.55
C GLY A 27 14.50 -28.63 15.75
N LEU A 28 13.40 -29.05 15.06
CA LEU A 28 13.47 -30.16 14.11
C LEU A 28 14.37 -29.79 12.93
N GLU A 29 15.41 -30.57 12.69
CA GLU A 29 16.26 -30.42 11.52
C GLU A 29 15.79 -31.38 10.41
N ILE A 30 15.49 -30.83 9.24
CA ILE A 30 15.17 -31.57 8.03
C ILE A 30 16.30 -31.33 7.02
N ARG A 31 16.81 -32.41 6.44
CA ARG A 31 17.80 -32.34 5.34
C ARG A 31 17.27 -33.03 4.10
N LEU A 32 17.41 -32.37 2.97
CA LEU A 32 17.07 -32.88 1.65
C LEU A 32 18.36 -32.98 0.83
N ASN A 33 18.75 -34.20 0.44
CA ASN A 33 20.02 -34.45 -0.28
C ASN A 33 21.26 -33.88 0.43
N GLY A 34 21.26 -33.88 1.77
CA GLY A 34 22.35 -33.34 2.59
C GLY A 34 22.24 -31.84 2.89
N GLU A 35 21.43 -31.09 2.16
CA GLU A 35 21.19 -29.68 2.38
C GLU A 35 20.10 -29.43 3.44
N ARG A 36 20.29 -28.44 4.29
CA ARG A 36 19.34 -28.04 5.32
C ARG A 36 18.10 -27.41 4.70
N VAL A 37 16.94 -27.88 5.12
CA VAL A 37 15.65 -27.27 4.80
C VAL A 37 15.37 -26.15 5.80
N TYR A 38 15.23 -24.92 5.30
CA TYR A 38 14.83 -23.78 6.11
C TYR A 38 13.30 -23.65 6.18
N LEU A 39 12.80 -23.15 7.30
CA LEU A 39 11.38 -22.87 7.40
C LEU A 39 10.97 -21.75 6.43
N HIS A 40 9.77 -21.90 5.87
CA HIS A 40 9.06 -20.85 5.16
C HIS A 40 7.74 -20.59 5.86
N ASP A 41 7.58 -19.40 6.41
CA ASP A 41 6.39 -19.01 7.16
C ASP A 41 5.53 -18.03 6.36
N PRO A 42 4.31 -18.41 5.94
CA PRO A 42 3.37 -17.51 5.26
C PRO A 42 2.92 -16.31 6.12
N MET A 43 3.14 -16.36 7.42
CA MET A 43 2.94 -15.25 8.34
C MET A 43 4.13 -14.29 8.40
N TYR A 44 5.31 -14.71 7.92
CA TYR A 44 6.57 -13.98 7.96
C TYR A 44 7.00 -13.52 9.37
N MET A 45 6.60 -14.26 10.38
CA MET A 45 6.91 -13.96 11.80
C MET A 45 7.97 -14.90 12.38
N ALA A 46 8.05 -16.14 11.89
CA ALA A 46 8.91 -17.18 12.44
C ALA A 46 10.40 -17.03 12.05
N SER A 47 11.27 -17.60 12.88
CA SER A 47 12.73 -17.70 12.70
C SER A 47 13.21 -19.09 13.13
N PRO A 48 14.39 -19.56 12.64
CA PRO A 48 15.25 -18.94 11.63
C PRO A 48 14.83 -19.28 10.20
N THR A 49 14.82 -18.29 9.34
CA THR A 49 14.66 -18.44 7.90
C THR A 49 16.04 -18.37 7.20
N ILE A 50 16.10 -18.72 5.92
CA ILE A 50 17.32 -18.51 5.12
C ILE A 50 17.72 -17.03 5.06
N PHE A 51 16.74 -16.12 5.07
CA PHE A 51 16.97 -14.67 5.01
C PHE A 51 17.56 -14.13 6.31
N ASP A 52 17.19 -14.70 7.46
CA ASP A 52 17.80 -14.35 8.75
C ASP A 52 19.32 -14.60 8.72
N GLU A 53 19.73 -15.77 8.22
CA GLU A 53 21.14 -16.10 8.12
C GLU A 53 21.88 -15.27 7.04
N GLN A 54 21.24 -15.05 5.90
CA GLN A 54 21.83 -14.25 4.82
C GLN A 54 22.06 -12.82 5.24
N ARG A 55 21.04 -12.16 5.79
CA ARG A 55 21.13 -10.76 6.20
C ARG A 55 22.11 -10.53 7.34
N LEU A 56 22.15 -11.47 8.30
CA LEU A 56 23.12 -11.41 9.37
C LEU A 56 24.58 -11.50 8.85
N ARG A 57 24.83 -12.35 7.82
CA ARG A 57 26.16 -12.49 7.22
C ARG A 57 26.57 -11.30 6.36
N THR A 58 25.64 -10.74 5.58
CA THR A 58 25.95 -9.72 4.57
C THR A 58 25.93 -8.31 5.15
N GLU A 59 24.99 -8.03 6.04
CA GLU A 59 24.70 -6.69 6.53
C GLU A 59 24.93 -6.54 8.04
N GLY A 60 25.13 -7.66 8.77
CA GLY A 60 25.17 -7.65 10.24
C GLY A 60 23.83 -7.23 10.87
N ALA A 61 22.74 -7.28 10.10
CA ALA A 61 21.43 -6.80 10.48
C ALA A 61 20.43 -7.95 10.70
N ILE A 62 19.37 -7.67 11.43
CA ILE A 62 18.27 -8.62 11.66
C ILE A 62 17.27 -8.50 10.51
N GLU A 63 16.80 -9.65 9.99
CA GLU A 63 15.74 -9.67 8.98
C GLU A 63 14.42 -9.15 9.59
N PRO A 64 13.76 -8.19 8.95
CA PRO A 64 12.47 -7.69 9.41
C PRO A 64 11.43 -8.79 9.51
N LYS A 65 10.58 -8.70 10.51
CA LYS A 65 9.46 -9.64 10.71
C LYS A 65 8.14 -8.93 10.55
N ALA A 66 7.14 -9.68 10.12
CA ALA A 66 5.77 -9.21 10.07
C ALA A 66 5.26 -8.83 11.46
N THR A 67 4.41 -7.84 11.51
CA THR A 67 3.74 -7.40 12.73
C THR A 67 2.45 -8.19 12.93
N SER A 68 2.20 -8.68 14.16
CA SER A 68 0.92 -9.33 14.47
C SER A 68 -0.23 -8.32 14.37
N LEU A 69 -1.31 -8.72 13.69
CA LEU A 69 -2.58 -7.99 13.64
C LEU A 69 -3.61 -8.56 14.63
N GLY A 70 -3.29 -9.65 15.33
CA GLY A 70 -4.12 -10.25 16.35
C GLY A 70 -4.13 -11.77 16.30
N GLU A 71 -4.60 -12.33 17.43
CA GLU A 71 -4.91 -13.74 17.60
C GLU A 71 -6.34 -13.85 18.10
N PHE A 72 -7.13 -14.71 17.47
CA PHE A 72 -8.55 -14.87 17.72
C PHE A 72 -8.86 -16.35 17.99
N HIS A 73 -9.77 -16.61 18.94
CA HIS A 73 -10.16 -17.94 19.32
C HIS A 73 -11.64 -18.16 19.04
N LEU A 74 -11.95 -19.22 18.26
CA LEU A 74 -13.31 -19.68 18.04
C LEU A 74 -13.48 -21.03 18.74
N ALA A 75 -14.24 -21.03 19.87
CA ALA A 75 -14.56 -22.25 20.56
C ALA A 75 -15.55 -23.09 19.74
N ARG A 76 -15.19 -24.34 19.47
CA ARG A 76 -16.02 -25.31 18.71
C ARG A 76 -16.30 -26.53 19.58
N GLU A 77 -17.52 -27.02 19.53
CA GLU A 77 -17.92 -28.22 20.26
C GLU A 77 -17.27 -29.46 19.63
N ILE A 78 -16.71 -30.31 20.48
CA ILE A 78 -16.10 -31.57 20.05
C ILE A 78 -17.20 -32.61 19.84
N PRO A 79 -17.40 -33.18 18.66
CA PRO A 79 -18.43 -34.16 18.39
C PRO A 79 -18.36 -35.36 19.35
N GLY A 80 -19.47 -35.69 20.01
CA GLY A 80 -19.58 -36.84 20.90
C GLY A 80 -18.91 -36.69 22.29
N SER A 81 -18.60 -35.47 22.72
CA SER A 81 -17.83 -35.20 23.93
C SER A 81 -18.63 -34.57 25.07
N ASP A 82 -19.95 -34.65 25.11
CA ASP A 82 -20.81 -34.11 26.16
C ASP A 82 -20.54 -32.62 26.48
N GLY A 83 -20.44 -31.78 25.43
CA GLY A 83 -20.30 -30.32 25.52
C GLY A 83 -18.87 -29.82 25.77
N LYS A 84 -17.84 -30.66 25.62
CA LYS A 84 -16.45 -30.18 25.59
C LYS A 84 -16.17 -29.38 24.30
N THR A 85 -15.39 -28.33 24.42
CA THR A 85 -14.99 -27.47 23.31
C THR A 85 -13.49 -27.56 23.07
N ALA A 86 -13.10 -27.24 21.85
CA ALA A 86 -11.72 -26.99 21.45
C ALA A 86 -11.66 -25.70 20.62
N ASP A 87 -10.50 -25.04 20.61
CA ASP A 87 -10.34 -23.78 19.94
C ASP A 87 -9.80 -23.94 18.51
N VAL A 88 -10.43 -23.24 17.59
CA VAL A 88 -9.83 -22.86 16.32
C VAL A 88 -9.13 -21.52 16.56
N VAL A 89 -7.81 -21.49 16.40
CA VAL A 89 -7.00 -20.29 16.61
C VAL A 89 -6.66 -19.65 15.28
N ILE A 90 -7.01 -18.39 15.12
CA ILE A 90 -6.76 -17.59 13.91
C ILE A 90 -5.71 -16.55 14.24
N ARG A 91 -4.63 -16.49 13.48
CA ARG A 91 -3.58 -15.49 13.59
C ARG A 91 -3.47 -14.72 12.30
N MET A 92 -3.26 -13.42 12.40
CA MET A 92 -3.04 -12.55 11.25
C MET A 92 -1.80 -11.70 11.44
N SER A 93 -1.12 -11.41 10.34
CA SER A 93 0.09 -10.59 10.33
C SER A 93 0.09 -9.61 9.16
N LEU A 94 0.82 -8.51 9.32
CA LEU A 94 1.11 -7.54 8.28
C LEU A 94 2.60 -7.57 7.96
N LEU A 95 2.96 -7.76 6.70
CA LEU A 95 4.34 -7.83 6.26
C LEU A 95 5.08 -6.51 6.56
N PRO A 96 6.41 -6.53 6.74
CA PRO A 96 7.21 -5.34 7.04
C PRO A 96 7.00 -4.21 6.03
N GLU A 97 7.01 -2.98 6.51
CA GLU A 97 6.84 -1.79 5.66
C GLU A 97 7.95 -1.68 4.60
N GLU A 98 9.15 -2.06 4.96
CA GLU A 98 10.31 -2.09 4.07
C GLU A 98 10.07 -2.97 2.82
N TRP A 99 9.36 -4.09 2.94
CA TRP A 99 9.08 -4.97 1.80
C TRP A 99 7.90 -4.50 0.94
N ARG A 100 6.98 -3.74 1.52
CA ARG A 100 5.79 -3.17 0.85
C ARG A 100 5.96 -1.69 0.50
N SER A 101 7.18 -1.29 0.21
CA SER A 101 7.55 0.11 -0.08
C SER A 101 6.93 0.65 -1.37
N SER A 102 6.60 -0.21 -2.32
CA SER A 102 6.00 0.18 -3.59
C SER A 102 4.67 -0.54 -3.83
N MET A 103 3.78 0.15 -4.55
CA MET A 103 2.51 -0.42 -4.99
C MET A 103 2.75 -1.60 -5.94
N GLY A 104 2.04 -2.70 -5.71
CA GLY A 104 2.08 -3.86 -6.58
C GLY A 104 1.85 -5.18 -5.88
N ALA A 105 1.94 -6.25 -6.64
CA ALA A 105 1.65 -7.63 -6.25
C ALA A 105 2.88 -8.40 -5.78
N GLY A 106 3.90 -7.75 -5.22
CA GLY A 106 5.13 -8.42 -4.79
C GLY A 106 6.01 -8.87 -5.96
N GLY A 107 5.98 -8.15 -7.09
CA GLY A 107 6.73 -8.51 -8.30
C GLY A 107 8.22 -8.16 -8.28
N SER A 108 8.70 -7.39 -7.29
CA SER A 108 10.11 -7.07 -7.15
C SER A 108 10.97 -8.33 -6.94
N VAL A 109 12.27 -8.26 -7.26
CA VAL A 109 13.20 -9.38 -7.09
C VAL A 109 13.23 -9.84 -5.64
N GLU A 110 13.27 -8.91 -4.69
CA GLU A 110 13.34 -9.19 -3.24
C GLU A 110 12.02 -9.79 -2.72
N ALA A 111 10.87 -9.31 -3.20
CA ALA A 111 9.59 -9.88 -2.86
C ALA A 111 9.41 -11.30 -3.41
N LYS A 112 9.86 -11.55 -4.65
CA LYS A 112 9.85 -12.89 -5.27
C LYS A 112 10.75 -13.87 -4.55
N LYS A 113 11.93 -13.46 -4.11
CA LYS A 113 12.81 -14.31 -3.28
C LYS A 113 12.10 -14.77 -2.01
N ARG A 114 11.33 -13.88 -1.38
CA ARG A 114 10.51 -14.16 -0.18
C ARG A 114 9.17 -14.81 -0.49
N LYS A 115 8.84 -15.02 -1.78
CA LYS A 115 7.57 -15.60 -2.27
C LYS A 115 6.33 -14.77 -1.93
N ILE A 116 6.49 -13.48 -1.74
CA ILE A 116 5.38 -12.56 -1.49
C ILE A 116 4.46 -12.49 -2.71
N ASP A 117 5.01 -12.64 -3.93
CA ASP A 117 4.25 -12.71 -5.18
C ASP A 117 3.25 -13.89 -5.25
N ARG A 118 3.39 -14.86 -4.35
CA ARG A 118 2.52 -16.05 -4.22
C ARG A 118 1.80 -16.13 -2.87
N ASN A 119 1.92 -15.10 -2.04
CA ASN A 119 1.31 -15.07 -0.70
C ASN A 119 -0.17 -14.65 -0.81
N GLU A 120 -0.99 -15.51 -1.41
CA GLU A 120 -2.44 -15.26 -1.60
C GLU A 120 -3.30 -16.23 -0.79
N GLY A 121 -2.70 -17.00 0.08
CA GLY A 121 -3.36 -18.12 0.74
C GLY A 121 -3.57 -17.93 2.23
N ILE A 122 -4.55 -18.68 2.73
CA ILE A 122 -4.71 -18.96 4.15
C ILE A 122 -3.99 -20.26 4.45
N SER A 123 -3.13 -20.26 5.47
CA SER A 123 -2.47 -21.46 5.95
C SER A 123 -3.34 -22.15 6.99
N ILE A 124 -3.69 -23.42 6.78
CA ILE A 124 -4.48 -24.20 7.72
C ILE A 124 -3.60 -25.30 8.32
N LEU A 125 -3.44 -25.26 9.65
CA LEU A 125 -2.63 -26.21 10.42
C LEU A 125 -3.51 -27.13 11.26
N ARG A 126 -3.22 -28.42 11.16
CA ARG A 126 -3.75 -29.45 12.04
C ARG A 126 -2.64 -29.95 12.96
N ALA A 127 -2.77 -29.76 14.25
CA ALA A 127 -1.73 -30.12 15.23
C ALA A 127 -0.33 -29.63 14.76
N ASP A 128 -0.20 -28.35 14.46
CA ASP A 128 1.02 -27.68 14.00
C ASP A 128 1.60 -28.09 12.63
N ARG A 129 0.98 -29.04 11.96
CA ARG A 129 1.35 -29.41 10.60
C ARG A 129 0.42 -28.72 9.60
N GLU A 130 0.98 -28.01 8.61
CA GLU A 130 0.17 -27.45 7.53
C GLU A 130 -0.45 -28.57 6.69
N VAL A 131 -1.78 -28.54 6.59
CA VAL A 131 -2.60 -29.49 5.83
C VAL A 131 -3.20 -28.86 4.59
N PHE A 132 -3.25 -27.53 4.54
CA PHE A 132 -3.72 -26.76 3.40
C PHE A 132 -3.06 -25.39 3.39
N TYR A 133 -2.66 -24.93 2.21
CA TYR A 133 -2.31 -23.56 1.92
C TYR A 133 -2.94 -23.16 0.60
N GLY A 134 -3.69 -22.07 0.61
CA GLY A 134 -4.33 -21.61 -0.60
C GLY A 134 -5.52 -20.70 -0.32
N HIS A 135 -6.22 -20.39 -1.38
CA HIS A 135 -7.41 -19.57 -1.31
C HIS A 135 -8.59 -20.36 -0.74
N VAL A 136 -9.17 -19.86 0.33
CA VAL A 136 -10.39 -20.41 0.92
C VAL A 136 -11.57 -19.56 0.43
N PRO A 137 -12.46 -20.13 -0.42
CA PRO A 137 -13.60 -19.38 -0.96
C PRO A 137 -14.44 -18.76 0.15
N TYR A 138 -14.91 -17.54 -0.10
CA TYR A 138 -15.80 -16.75 0.78
C TYR A 138 -15.21 -16.28 2.11
N ILE A 139 -13.93 -16.50 2.38
CA ILE A 139 -13.31 -15.95 3.60
C ILE A 139 -12.76 -14.54 3.36
N THR A 140 -12.00 -14.32 2.29
CA THR A 140 -11.29 -13.05 2.03
C THR A 140 -11.94 -12.14 1.00
N GLY A 141 -12.85 -12.67 0.18
CA GLY A 141 -13.56 -11.93 -0.87
C GLY A 141 -15.00 -11.57 -0.52
N LYS A 142 -15.66 -10.80 -1.38
CA LYS A 142 -17.11 -10.62 -1.31
C LYS A 142 -17.80 -11.96 -1.56
N LYS A 143 -19.05 -12.09 -1.09
CA LYS A 143 -19.85 -13.30 -1.35
C LYS A 143 -19.91 -13.56 -2.86
N GLY A 144 -19.33 -14.67 -3.30
CA GLY A 144 -19.20 -15.03 -4.73
C GLY A 144 -17.82 -14.73 -5.37
N GLU A 145 -16.95 -13.97 -4.74
CA GLU A 145 -15.57 -13.77 -5.20
C GLU A 145 -14.64 -14.84 -4.63
N ALA A 146 -14.07 -15.65 -5.52
CA ALA A 146 -13.14 -16.71 -5.16
C ALA A 146 -11.67 -16.26 -5.15
N ARG A 147 -11.39 -14.97 -5.42
CA ARG A 147 -10.04 -14.48 -5.68
C ARG A 147 -9.57 -13.50 -4.62
N ALA A 148 -8.39 -13.74 -4.06
CA ALA A 148 -7.68 -12.75 -3.29
C ALA A 148 -7.27 -11.58 -4.20
N LEU A 149 -7.32 -10.35 -3.67
CA LEU A 149 -6.81 -9.18 -4.38
C LEU A 149 -5.28 -9.17 -4.31
N GLU A 150 -4.61 -8.54 -5.26
CA GLU A 150 -3.14 -8.41 -5.24
C GLU A 150 -2.61 -7.77 -3.95
N ILE A 151 -3.38 -6.87 -3.35
CA ILE A 151 -3.06 -6.26 -2.06
C ILE A 151 -3.06 -7.27 -0.91
N ASP A 152 -3.73 -8.40 -1.05
CA ASP A 152 -3.82 -9.43 0.00
C ASP A 152 -2.51 -10.23 0.14
N ARG A 153 -1.55 -10.06 -0.76
CA ARG A 153 -0.20 -10.64 -0.65
C ARG A 153 0.65 -10.02 0.47
N TRP A 154 0.23 -8.87 0.99
CA TRP A 154 0.98 -8.11 1.99
C TRP A 154 0.58 -8.37 3.44
N TRP A 155 -0.30 -9.35 3.66
CA TRP A 155 -0.65 -9.86 4.97
C TRP A 155 -0.71 -11.38 4.97
N GLY A 156 -0.53 -11.99 6.14
CA GLY A 156 -0.61 -13.45 6.33
C GLY A 156 -1.81 -13.81 7.20
N CYS A 157 -2.35 -15.01 6.98
CA CYS A 157 -3.38 -15.62 7.81
C CYS A 157 -3.06 -17.09 8.06
N GLU A 158 -3.04 -17.47 9.33
CA GLU A 158 -2.86 -18.85 9.82
C GLU A 158 -4.06 -19.24 10.65
N ILE A 159 -4.67 -20.38 10.32
CA ILE A 159 -5.76 -20.99 11.08
C ILE A 159 -5.25 -22.32 11.62
N SER A 160 -5.22 -22.51 12.93
CA SER A 160 -4.78 -23.74 13.57
C SER A 160 -5.90 -24.40 14.35
N PHE A 161 -5.97 -25.72 14.29
CA PHE A 161 -6.97 -26.50 15.00
C PHE A 161 -6.40 -27.85 15.46
N PRO A 162 -6.90 -28.41 16.58
CA PRO A 162 -6.53 -29.71 17.07
C PRO A 162 -7.29 -30.84 16.32
N PRO A 163 -6.80 -32.08 16.39
CA PRO A 163 -7.40 -33.23 15.68
C PRO A 163 -8.87 -33.51 16.00
N GLU A 164 -9.33 -33.10 17.19
CA GLU A 164 -10.70 -33.28 17.67
C GLU A 164 -11.73 -32.52 16.80
N LEU A 165 -11.26 -31.51 16.04
CA LEU A 165 -12.07 -30.69 15.13
C LEU A 165 -11.93 -31.10 13.65
N ASP A 166 -11.43 -32.29 13.35
CA ASP A 166 -11.31 -32.80 11.97
C ASP A 166 -12.63 -32.76 11.20
N HIS A 167 -13.75 -32.93 11.88
CA HIS A 167 -15.09 -32.82 11.29
C HIS A 167 -15.38 -31.41 10.76
N ASP A 168 -15.04 -30.38 11.53
CA ASP A 168 -15.29 -28.98 11.15
C ASP A 168 -14.46 -28.53 9.96
N PHE A 169 -13.30 -29.17 9.74
CA PHE A 169 -12.42 -28.90 8.61
C PHE A 169 -12.52 -29.95 7.51
N GLN A 170 -13.50 -30.83 7.56
CA GLN A 170 -13.73 -31.87 6.57
C GLN A 170 -12.43 -32.59 6.14
N VAL A 171 -11.54 -32.86 7.12
CA VAL A 171 -10.27 -33.53 6.86
C VAL A 171 -10.56 -34.92 6.35
N ARG A 172 -10.33 -35.14 5.05
CA ARG A 172 -10.60 -36.43 4.36
C ARG A 172 -9.35 -37.28 4.36
N TYR A 173 -9.55 -38.60 4.42
CA TYR A 173 -8.50 -39.61 4.20
C TYR A 173 -7.81 -39.52 2.83
N ILE A 174 -8.43 -38.83 1.88
CA ILE A 174 -7.93 -38.58 0.54
C ILE A 174 -7.39 -37.11 0.49
N LYS A 175 -6.12 -36.97 0.68
CA LYS A 175 -5.12 -35.90 0.49
C LYS A 175 -5.50 -34.63 -0.30
N ARG A 176 -6.71 -34.10 -0.21
CA ARG A 176 -7.13 -32.85 -0.89
C ARG A 176 -7.33 -31.66 0.04
N GLY A 177 -6.61 -31.64 1.19
CA GLY A 177 -6.61 -30.47 2.06
C GLY A 177 -7.70 -30.49 3.13
N ALA A 178 -7.70 -29.47 3.96
CA ALA A 178 -8.72 -29.16 4.94
C ALA A 178 -9.61 -28.05 4.38
N GLU A 179 -10.93 -28.26 4.40
CA GLU A 179 -11.89 -27.25 3.98
C GLU A 179 -12.88 -27.01 5.12
N PRO A 180 -12.91 -25.80 5.71
CA PRO A 180 -13.85 -25.48 6.77
C PRO A 180 -15.31 -25.66 6.30
N THR A 181 -16.16 -26.15 7.21
CA THR A 181 -17.61 -26.23 6.97
C THR A 181 -18.18 -24.82 6.67
N ALA A 182 -19.34 -24.75 6.05
CA ALA A 182 -19.95 -23.46 5.71
C ALA A 182 -20.16 -22.56 6.93
N ASP A 183 -20.66 -23.14 8.04
CA ASP A 183 -20.82 -22.44 9.31
C ASP A 183 -19.49 -21.90 9.87
N LEU A 184 -18.46 -22.72 9.90
CA LEU A 184 -17.14 -22.30 10.37
C LEU A 184 -16.51 -21.23 9.45
N ARG A 185 -16.69 -21.33 8.14
CA ARG A 185 -16.24 -20.27 7.20
C ARG A 185 -16.90 -18.92 7.47
N ASP A 186 -18.21 -18.93 7.76
CA ASP A 186 -18.93 -17.69 8.05
C ASP A 186 -18.43 -17.06 9.36
N GLN A 187 -18.18 -17.87 10.40
CA GLN A 187 -17.59 -17.40 11.64
C GLN A 187 -16.16 -16.88 11.47
N ILE A 188 -15.31 -17.60 10.74
CA ILE A 188 -13.95 -17.14 10.43
C ILE A 188 -14.00 -15.80 9.67
N ARG A 189 -14.89 -15.68 8.68
CA ARG A 189 -15.06 -14.46 7.90
C ARG A 189 -15.50 -13.26 8.75
N GLU A 190 -16.38 -13.47 9.70
CA GLU A 190 -16.81 -12.41 10.62
C GLU A 190 -15.64 -11.91 11.45
N VAL A 191 -14.84 -12.84 12.01
CA VAL A 191 -13.66 -12.51 12.84
C VAL A 191 -12.59 -11.76 12.04
N ILE A 192 -12.24 -12.22 10.84
CA ILE A 192 -11.11 -11.65 10.11
C ILE A 192 -11.49 -10.49 9.18
N GLY A 193 -12.79 -10.28 8.92
CA GLY A 193 -13.25 -9.28 7.94
C GLY A 193 -12.75 -7.87 8.20
N ASP A 194 -12.88 -7.39 9.43
CA ASP A 194 -12.40 -6.07 9.83
C ASP A 194 -10.87 -5.97 9.85
N VAL A 195 -10.20 -7.07 10.22
CA VAL A 195 -8.74 -7.15 10.25
C VAL A 195 -8.17 -7.08 8.83
N VAL A 196 -8.77 -7.79 7.87
CA VAL A 196 -8.39 -7.73 6.45
C VAL A 196 -8.57 -6.32 5.89
N GLN A 197 -9.68 -5.65 6.20
CA GLN A 197 -9.89 -4.28 5.77
C GLN A 197 -8.87 -3.32 6.37
N THR A 198 -8.56 -3.49 7.64
CA THR A 198 -7.53 -2.71 8.34
C THR A 198 -6.15 -2.95 7.71
N ALA A 199 -5.78 -4.20 7.44
CA ALA A 199 -4.53 -4.55 6.77
C ALA A 199 -4.42 -3.90 5.38
N ARG A 200 -5.47 -3.99 4.56
CA ARG A 200 -5.54 -3.34 3.24
C ARG A 200 -5.37 -1.82 3.35
N LYS A 201 -6.02 -1.20 4.33
CA LYS A 201 -5.89 0.24 4.56
C LYS A 201 -4.46 0.62 4.93
N MET A 202 -3.83 -0.10 5.85
CA MET A 202 -2.43 0.15 6.24
C MET A 202 -1.45 -0.01 5.07
N VAL A 203 -1.65 -1.01 4.20
CA VAL A 203 -0.85 -1.19 2.99
C VAL A 203 -1.04 -0.02 2.02
N GLN A 204 -2.27 0.41 1.78
CA GLN A 204 -2.57 1.55 0.90
C GLN A 204 -1.99 2.86 1.44
N GLU A 205 -2.06 3.09 2.74
CA GLU A 205 -1.47 4.26 3.39
C GLU A 205 0.05 4.31 3.19
N THR A 206 0.75 3.18 3.40
CA THR A 206 2.19 3.07 3.13
C THR A 206 2.51 3.41 1.66
N TRP A 207 1.77 2.84 0.71
CA TRP A 207 1.99 3.12 -0.71
C TRP A 207 1.75 4.58 -1.08
N ASN A 208 0.73 5.22 -0.48
CA ASN A 208 0.43 6.62 -0.74
C ASN A 208 1.52 7.55 -0.20
N VAL A 209 2.02 7.28 1.01
CA VAL A 209 3.13 8.04 1.63
C VAL A 209 4.39 7.89 0.79
N ASN A 210 4.81 6.65 0.50
CA ASN A 210 6.03 6.37 -0.25
C ASN A 210 5.98 6.97 -1.67
N LYS A 211 4.82 6.93 -2.33
CA LYS A 211 4.62 7.54 -3.64
C LYS A 211 4.74 9.05 -3.60
N SER A 212 4.16 9.69 -2.57
CA SER A 212 4.28 11.12 -2.36
C SER A 212 5.75 11.53 -2.15
N GLU A 213 6.48 10.80 -1.31
CA GLU A 213 7.92 11.04 -1.07
C GLU A 213 8.78 10.80 -2.30
N ALA A 214 8.53 9.72 -3.05
CA ALA A 214 9.26 9.44 -4.29
C ALA A 214 9.06 10.57 -5.32
N SER A 215 7.82 11.07 -5.46
CA SER A 215 7.53 12.21 -6.32
C SER A 215 8.25 13.49 -5.90
N LYS A 216 8.42 13.70 -4.60
CA LYS A 216 9.18 14.84 -4.04
C LYS A 216 10.69 14.70 -4.29
N ARG A 217 11.26 13.52 -4.03
CA ARG A 217 12.70 13.23 -4.21
C ARG A 217 13.13 13.28 -5.66
N ALA A 218 12.30 12.84 -6.58
CA ALA A 218 12.59 12.84 -8.02
C ALA A 218 12.62 14.26 -8.63
N GLY A 219 12.34 15.32 -7.86
CA GLY A 219 12.29 16.69 -8.39
C GLY A 219 11.29 16.86 -9.53
N ASN A 220 10.27 16.02 -9.57
CA ASN A 220 9.34 15.85 -10.70
C ASN A 220 8.61 17.13 -11.10
N PHE A 221 8.58 18.13 -10.22
CA PHE A 221 7.89 19.39 -10.45
C PHE A 221 8.84 20.58 -10.57
N GLY A 222 10.13 20.39 -10.29
CA GLY A 222 11.11 21.48 -10.14
C GLY A 222 11.21 22.40 -11.35
N LYS A 223 11.20 21.86 -12.57
CA LYS A 223 11.29 22.69 -13.78
C LYS A 223 10.05 23.58 -13.98
N ALA A 224 8.86 23.06 -13.69
CA ALA A 224 7.62 23.86 -13.76
C ALA A 224 7.58 24.90 -12.64
N GLU A 225 7.97 24.55 -11.40
CA GLU A 225 8.07 25.46 -10.27
C GLU A 225 9.05 26.61 -10.55
N GLU A 226 10.24 26.32 -11.08
CA GLU A 226 11.24 27.30 -11.47
C GLU A 226 10.76 28.23 -12.60
N THR A 227 10.10 27.66 -13.61
CA THR A 227 9.52 28.43 -14.72
C THR A 227 8.46 29.39 -14.18
N MET A 228 7.58 28.93 -13.30
CA MET A 228 6.57 29.78 -12.69
C MET A 228 7.17 30.84 -11.77
N ALA A 229 8.23 30.54 -11.03
CA ALA A 229 8.93 31.53 -10.22
C ALA A 229 9.47 32.69 -11.08
N LYS A 230 10.07 32.38 -12.23
CA LYS A 230 10.53 33.37 -13.22
C LYS A 230 9.37 34.17 -13.82
N THR A 231 8.29 33.48 -14.19
CA THR A 231 7.07 34.08 -14.76
C THR A 231 6.38 34.99 -13.74
N GLY A 232 6.24 34.54 -12.50
CA GLY A 232 5.61 35.30 -11.42
C GLY A 232 6.31 36.61 -11.10
N ALA A 233 7.62 36.70 -11.33
CA ALA A 233 8.39 37.93 -11.18
C ALA A 233 8.02 39.01 -12.22
N ILE A 234 7.53 38.58 -13.39
CA ILE A 234 7.17 39.49 -14.50
C ILE A 234 5.68 39.88 -14.43
N LEU A 235 4.86 39.02 -13.88
CA LEU A 235 3.42 39.19 -13.82
C LEU A 235 2.99 40.22 -12.72
N PRO A 236 1.82 40.87 -12.87
CA PRO A 236 1.26 41.71 -11.82
C PRO A 236 1.09 40.93 -10.53
N LYS A 237 1.34 41.58 -9.39
CA LYS A 237 1.27 40.91 -8.08
C LYS A 237 -0.11 40.30 -7.81
N SER A 238 -0.13 39.04 -7.35
CA SER A 238 -1.33 38.33 -6.86
C SER A 238 -2.08 39.15 -5.81
N ARG A 239 -3.39 38.98 -5.74
CA ARG A 239 -4.26 39.62 -4.75
C ARG A 239 -4.59 38.69 -3.57
N LYS A 240 -4.79 37.41 -3.83
CA LYS A 240 -4.95 36.41 -2.78
C LYS A 240 -3.65 36.25 -1.99
N GLY A 241 -3.77 36.01 -0.71
CA GLY A 241 -2.65 36.01 0.22
C GLY A 241 -2.30 37.35 0.81
N LYS A 242 -2.55 38.49 0.11
CA LYS A 242 -2.29 39.81 0.68
C LYS A 242 -3.21 40.23 1.84
N ASN A 243 -4.36 39.59 1.93
CA ASN A 243 -5.33 39.82 3.01
C ASN A 243 -5.04 38.96 4.24
N LEU A 244 -4.06 38.03 4.16
CA LEU A 244 -3.65 37.23 5.31
C LEU A 244 -2.81 38.12 6.28
N THR A 245 -3.12 38.00 7.54
CA THR A 245 -2.22 38.49 8.59
C THR A 245 -0.98 37.59 8.68
N ALA A 246 0.12 38.08 9.21
CA ALA A 246 1.33 37.28 9.41
C ALA A 246 1.07 36.03 10.30
N ALA A 247 0.11 36.12 11.23
CA ALA A 247 -0.26 35.05 12.10
C ALA A 247 -1.05 33.95 11.34
N GLU A 248 -1.97 34.32 10.46
CA GLU A 248 -2.74 33.40 9.61
C GLU A 248 -1.83 32.70 8.59
N ASP A 249 -0.89 33.43 7.97
CA ASP A 249 0.11 32.88 7.06
C ASP A 249 0.98 31.84 7.77
N GLU A 250 1.48 32.17 8.98
CA GLU A 250 2.28 31.21 9.77
C GLU A 250 1.48 29.98 10.15
N GLN A 251 0.21 30.11 10.50
CA GLN A 251 -0.68 29.00 10.82
C GLN A 251 -0.93 28.10 9.60
N GLN A 252 -1.12 28.69 8.42
CA GLN A 252 -1.29 27.93 7.18
C GLN A 252 -0.01 27.21 6.77
N VAL A 253 1.15 27.84 6.86
CA VAL A 253 2.46 27.21 6.60
C VAL A 253 2.69 26.05 7.57
N ASP A 254 2.33 26.24 8.82
CA ASP A 254 2.47 25.22 9.86
C ASP A 254 1.56 24.01 9.58
N ALA A 255 0.31 24.24 9.21
CA ALA A 255 -0.63 23.21 8.81
C ALA A 255 -0.15 22.43 7.56
N LEU A 256 0.42 23.13 6.57
CA LEU A 256 1.01 22.52 5.38
C LEU A 256 2.23 21.66 5.72
N ALA A 257 3.12 22.15 6.58
CA ALA A 257 4.29 21.40 7.03
C ALA A 257 3.87 20.13 7.79
N ALA A 258 2.89 20.23 8.69
CA ALA A 258 2.35 19.09 9.43
C ALA A 258 1.71 18.06 8.49
N ALA A 259 0.93 18.50 7.51
CA ALA A 259 0.32 17.63 6.52
C ALA A 259 1.36 16.89 5.64
N ALA A 260 2.43 17.61 5.27
CA ALA A 260 3.52 17.06 4.46
C ALA A 260 4.40 16.06 5.22
N LEU A 261 4.56 16.22 6.55
CA LEU A 261 5.35 15.34 7.40
C LEU A 261 4.59 14.07 7.83
N GLY A 262 3.27 14.07 7.77
CA GLY A 262 2.45 12.89 8.10
C GLY A 262 2.72 12.36 9.52
N LYS A 263 3.34 11.20 9.65
CA LYS A 263 3.67 10.58 10.95
C LYS A 263 4.74 11.34 11.76
N GLU A 264 5.59 12.11 11.09
CA GLU A 264 6.68 12.90 11.71
C GLU A 264 6.26 14.35 12.05
N ARG A 265 4.95 14.65 11.94
CA ARG A 265 4.40 16.00 12.17
C ARG A 265 4.68 16.60 13.56
N ASP A 266 4.92 15.73 14.55
CA ASP A 266 5.18 16.14 15.94
C ASP A 266 6.67 16.38 16.23
N ASP A 267 7.57 16.16 15.24
CA ASP A 267 9.00 16.47 15.34
C ASP A 267 9.24 17.96 15.05
N PRO A 268 9.65 18.75 16.07
CA PRO A 268 9.78 20.21 15.95
C PRO A 268 10.88 20.64 14.97
N GLU A 269 11.99 19.87 14.87
CA GLU A 269 13.09 20.22 13.96
C GLU A 269 12.70 19.97 12.51
N LYS A 270 12.14 18.82 12.20
CA LYS A 270 11.64 18.50 10.87
C LYS A 270 10.53 19.45 10.42
N ARG A 271 9.65 19.82 11.36
CA ARG A 271 8.59 20.78 11.10
C ARG A 271 9.14 22.16 10.74
N LYS A 272 10.18 22.61 11.44
CA LYS A 272 10.87 23.87 11.14
C LYS A 272 11.54 23.84 9.78
N GLU A 273 12.30 22.77 9.48
CA GLU A 273 12.94 22.57 8.17
C GLU A 273 11.91 22.58 7.03
N LYS A 274 10.77 21.90 7.21
CA LYS A 274 9.72 21.85 6.19
C LYS A 274 9.05 23.22 5.98
N LYS A 275 8.85 24.00 7.02
CA LYS A 275 8.36 25.38 6.91
C LYS A 275 9.34 26.26 6.11
N GLU A 276 10.63 26.16 6.38
CA GLU A 276 11.66 26.89 5.63
C GLU A 276 11.68 26.45 4.15
N GLU A 277 11.53 25.16 3.85
CA GLU A 277 11.45 24.65 2.48
C GLU A 277 10.23 25.26 1.74
N ILE A 278 9.06 25.24 2.38
CA ILE A 278 7.83 25.83 1.83
C ILE A 278 8.05 27.31 1.53
N ARG A 279 8.68 28.06 2.43
CA ARG A 279 8.91 29.52 2.27
C ARG A 279 9.95 29.87 1.21
N LYS A 280 10.91 28.99 0.93
CA LYS A 280 11.97 29.20 -0.08
C LYS A 280 11.45 29.18 -1.52
N LYS A 281 10.33 28.49 -1.78
CA LYS A 281 9.80 28.31 -3.12
C LYS A 281 8.54 29.18 -3.32
N PRO A 282 8.58 30.22 -4.16
CA PRO A 282 7.40 31.04 -4.42
C PRO A 282 6.25 30.26 -5.08
N TYR A 283 6.58 29.17 -5.78
CA TYR A 283 5.64 28.24 -6.38
C TYR A 283 6.04 26.81 -6.03
N SER A 284 5.11 26.00 -5.54
CA SER A 284 5.37 24.59 -5.26
C SER A 284 4.16 23.72 -5.53
N ILE A 285 4.42 22.45 -5.83
CA ILE A 285 3.40 21.41 -5.96
C ILE A 285 3.63 20.39 -4.85
N GLU A 286 2.60 20.20 -4.01
CA GLU A 286 2.61 19.23 -2.92
C GLU A 286 1.68 18.07 -3.28
N PRO A 287 2.20 16.85 -3.48
CA PRO A 287 1.38 15.66 -3.64
C PRO A 287 0.57 15.38 -2.37
N VAL A 288 -0.74 15.22 -2.51
CA VAL A 288 -1.66 14.97 -1.40
C VAL A 288 -2.59 13.81 -1.71
N SER A 289 -3.21 13.24 -0.68
CA SER A 289 -4.19 12.17 -0.81
C SER A 289 -5.57 12.71 -0.47
N TYR A 290 -6.37 12.95 -1.50
CA TYR A 290 -7.77 13.39 -1.40
C TYR A 290 -8.73 12.33 -1.98
N PRO A 291 -10.05 12.48 -1.80
CA PRO A 291 -11.05 11.70 -2.53
C PRO A 291 -10.81 11.77 -4.04
N LYS A 292 -11.16 10.70 -4.77
CA LYS A 292 -10.87 10.54 -6.21
C LYS A 292 -11.50 11.61 -7.10
N THR A 293 -12.48 12.33 -6.62
CA THR A 293 -13.19 13.40 -7.35
C THR A 293 -12.49 14.75 -7.32
N ILE A 294 -11.52 14.94 -6.42
CA ILE A 294 -10.75 16.19 -6.31
C ILE A 294 -9.46 16.01 -7.08
N LEU A 295 -9.22 16.81 -8.12
CA LEU A 295 -7.97 16.78 -8.89
C LEU A 295 -6.84 17.48 -8.16
N PHE A 296 -7.08 18.71 -7.70
CA PHE A 296 -6.11 19.52 -6.97
C PHE A 296 -6.82 20.57 -6.14
N ASP A 297 -6.08 21.15 -5.21
CA ASP A 297 -6.49 22.33 -4.43
C ASP A 297 -5.37 23.38 -4.46
N THR A 298 -5.70 24.63 -4.19
CA THR A 298 -4.77 25.77 -4.22
C THR A 298 -4.67 26.41 -2.86
N VAL A 299 -3.46 26.78 -2.44
CA VAL A 299 -3.22 27.59 -1.23
C VAL A 299 -2.39 28.79 -1.62
N HIS A 300 -2.91 29.97 -1.33
CA HIS A 300 -2.27 31.25 -1.59
C HIS A 300 -1.82 31.87 -0.27
N LEU A 301 -0.50 31.84 -0.03
CA LEU A 301 0.16 32.48 1.10
C LEU A 301 0.61 33.90 0.74
N LEU A 302 1.19 34.64 1.69
CA LEU A 302 1.68 36.02 1.44
C LEU A 302 2.62 36.11 0.25
N ASN A 303 3.55 35.16 0.10
CA ASN A 303 4.56 35.13 -0.95
C ASN A 303 4.63 33.85 -1.74
N ASN A 304 3.78 32.87 -1.46
CA ASN A 304 3.87 31.52 -2.05
C ASN A 304 2.50 31.08 -2.57
N THR A 305 2.51 30.42 -3.72
CA THR A 305 1.35 29.72 -4.29
C THR A 305 1.65 28.23 -4.32
N ILE A 306 0.82 27.44 -3.65
CA ILE A 306 1.01 26.02 -3.48
C ILE A 306 -0.16 25.30 -4.13
N ILE A 307 0.13 24.32 -5.01
CA ILE A 307 -0.86 23.43 -5.59
C ILE A 307 -0.78 22.10 -4.85
N LYS A 308 -1.85 21.71 -4.18
CA LYS A 308 -2.03 20.38 -3.59
C LYS A 308 -2.58 19.44 -4.64
N LEU A 309 -1.71 18.65 -5.26
CA LEU A 309 -2.07 17.75 -6.36
C LEU A 309 -2.47 16.37 -5.82
N ASN A 310 -3.68 15.92 -6.13
CA ASN A 310 -4.21 14.67 -5.62
C ASN A 310 -3.64 13.44 -6.36
N VAL A 311 -2.82 12.66 -5.67
CA VAL A 311 -2.23 11.41 -6.20
C VAL A 311 -3.25 10.28 -6.40
N ASN A 312 -4.45 10.38 -5.84
CA ASN A 312 -5.51 9.39 -5.98
C ASN A 312 -6.45 9.66 -7.16
N HIS A 313 -6.40 10.87 -7.74
CA HIS A 313 -7.26 11.22 -8.87
C HIS A 313 -6.88 10.38 -10.11
N PRO A 314 -7.87 9.91 -10.91
CA PRO A 314 -7.60 9.15 -12.14
C PRO A 314 -6.60 9.85 -13.07
N PHE A 315 -6.74 11.15 -13.29
CA PHE A 315 -5.82 11.94 -14.13
C PHE A 315 -4.36 11.85 -13.67
N TYR A 316 -4.11 11.93 -12.36
CA TYR A 316 -2.75 11.76 -11.85
C TYR A 316 -2.24 10.36 -12.16
N LYS A 317 -3.04 9.33 -11.90
CA LYS A 317 -2.64 7.92 -12.06
C LYS A 317 -2.42 7.52 -13.52
N THR A 318 -3.33 7.94 -14.41
CA THR A 318 -3.29 7.50 -15.82
C THR A 318 -2.44 8.39 -16.71
N ILE A 319 -2.33 9.68 -16.41
CA ILE A 319 -1.64 10.65 -17.27
C ILE A 319 -0.34 11.15 -16.62
N LEU A 320 -0.39 11.77 -15.43
CA LEU A 320 0.79 12.40 -14.85
C LEU A 320 1.81 11.41 -14.30
N GLN A 321 1.37 10.36 -13.65
CA GLN A 321 2.27 9.39 -13.03
C GLN A 321 3.17 8.67 -14.04
N PRO A 322 2.68 8.21 -15.23
CA PRO A 322 3.54 7.65 -16.26
C PRO A 322 4.57 8.63 -16.81
N LEU A 323 4.30 9.94 -16.74
CA LEU A 323 5.22 11.01 -17.15
C LEU A 323 6.22 11.39 -16.07
N CYS A 324 6.09 10.86 -14.85
CA CYS A 324 6.94 11.14 -13.68
C CYS A 324 7.96 10.03 -13.37
N GLY A 325 8.06 8.98 -14.19
CA GLY A 325 9.04 7.89 -14.01
C GLY A 325 10.47 8.30 -14.37
N ASP A 326 11.45 7.47 -14.00
CA ASP A 326 12.83 7.59 -14.45
C ASP A 326 12.88 7.34 -15.96
N LEU A 327 13.02 8.41 -16.72
CA LEU A 327 12.95 8.39 -18.18
C LEU A 327 14.32 8.63 -18.83
N GLU A 328 15.40 8.66 -18.04
CA GLU A 328 16.73 9.09 -18.52
C GLU A 328 17.25 8.23 -19.68
N ASP A 329 16.83 6.97 -19.79
CA ASP A 329 17.28 6.03 -20.81
C ASP A 329 16.21 5.67 -21.87
N MET A 330 15.06 6.36 -21.91
CA MET A 330 13.99 6.02 -22.86
C MET A 330 13.91 6.99 -24.03
N GLU A 331 13.75 6.45 -25.25
CA GLU A 331 13.46 7.22 -26.46
C GLU A 331 12.18 8.06 -26.25
N GLY A 332 12.22 9.35 -26.56
CA GLY A 332 11.12 10.30 -26.31
C GLY A 332 11.04 10.85 -24.88
N SER A 333 12.10 10.69 -24.07
CA SER A 333 12.14 11.18 -22.69
C SER A 333 11.92 12.70 -22.57
N GLN A 334 12.49 13.47 -23.50
CA GLN A 334 12.35 14.93 -23.52
C GLN A 334 10.90 15.37 -23.82
N GLU A 335 10.24 14.76 -24.80
CA GLU A 335 8.85 15.05 -25.14
C GLU A 335 7.91 14.77 -23.97
N ARG A 336 8.10 13.67 -23.26
CA ARG A 336 7.32 13.33 -22.05
C ARG A 336 7.53 14.34 -20.94
N GLN A 337 8.77 14.78 -20.73
CA GLN A 337 9.08 15.83 -19.76
C GLN A 337 8.42 17.16 -20.14
N ASP A 338 8.41 17.50 -21.42
CA ASP A 338 7.79 18.74 -21.90
C ASP A 338 6.25 18.69 -21.76
N ILE A 339 5.62 17.55 -22.06
CA ILE A 339 4.19 17.34 -21.81
C ILE A 339 3.87 17.45 -20.32
N LYS A 340 4.64 16.79 -19.46
CA LYS A 340 4.47 16.90 -18.01
C LYS A 340 4.56 18.35 -17.54
N ASN A 341 5.61 19.06 -17.94
CA ASN A 341 5.82 20.45 -17.55
C ASN A 341 4.69 21.34 -18.08
N ALA A 342 4.20 21.11 -19.29
CA ALA A 342 3.07 21.86 -19.85
C ALA A 342 1.79 21.67 -19.00
N ILE A 343 1.50 20.44 -18.58
CA ILE A 343 0.36 20.14 -17.71
C ILE A 343 0.52 20.85 -16.35
N LEU A 344 1.70 20.80 -15.75
CA LEU A 344 1.94 21.44 -14.47
C LEU A 344 1.85 22.97 -14.57
N LEU A 345 2.37 23.56 -15.64
CA LEU A 345 2.24 24.98 -15.93
C LEU A 345 0.78 25.38 -16.14
N LEU A 346 -0.05 24.54 -16.75
CA LEU A 346 -1.49 24.80 -16.87
C LEU A 346 -2.17 24.89 -15.48
N LEU A 347 -1.81 24.00 -14.55
CA LEU A 347 -2.32 24.06 -13.18
C LEU A 347 -1.86 25.33 -12.45
N PHE A 348 -0.59 25.73 -12.62
CA PHE A 348 -0.09 26.98 -12.06
C PHE A 348 -0.75 28.21 -12.70
N ALA A 349 -0.99 28.20 -14.01
CA ALA A 349 -1.69 29.29 -14.69
C ALA A 349 -3.13 29.45 -14.13
N TYR A 350 -3.81 28.34 -13.87
CA TYR A 350 -5.10 28.36 -13.20
C TYR A 350 -5.00 28.98 -11.80
N ALA A 351 -4.07 28.49 -10.96
CA ALA A 351 -3.88 29.03 -9.60
C ALA A 351 -3.57 30.54 -9.60
N GLU A 352 -2.76 30.99 -10.58
CA GLU A 352 -2.48 32.43 -10.75
C GLU A 352 -3.71 33.23 -11.20
N ALA A 353 -4.50 32.71 -12.13
CA ALA A 353 -5.75 33.35 -12.55
C ALA A 353 -6.74 33.45 -11.38
N GLU A 354 -6.88 32.38 -10.61
CA GLU A 354 -7.68 32.36 -9.38
C GLU A 354 -7.21 33.43 -8.38
N SER A 355 -5.88 33.50 -8.14
CA SER A 355 -5.29 34.45 -7.19
C SER A 355 -5.48 35.93 -7.56
N ARG A 356 -5.76 36.18 -8.84
CA ARG A 356 -5.94 37.55 -9.39
C ARG A 356 -7.37 37.95 -9.62
N SER A 357 -8.28 37.00 -9.57
CA SER A 357 -9.71 37.25 -9.74
C SER A 357 -10.16 38.28 -8.71
N LYS A 358 -10.97 39.24 -9.14
CA LYS A 358 -11.63 40.22 -8.23
C LYS A 358 -12.80 39.47 -7.64
N CYS A 359 -12.77 39.38 -6.33
CA CYS A 359 -13.78 38.58 -5.71
C CYS A 359 -14.19 39.20 -4.36
N ASP A 360 -15.49 39.35 -4.17
CA ASP A 360 -16.10 39.99 -2.97
C ASP A 360 -16.47 38.88 -1.97
N GLY A 361 -15.50 38.40 -1.16
CA GLY A 361 -15.78 37.61 0.07
C GLY A 361 -16.49 36.23 -0.05
N HIS A 362 -17.17 35.93 -1.15
CA HIS A 362 -17.85 34.65 -1.40
C HIS A 362 -17.10 33.71 -2.34
N ASP A 363 -15.92 34.08 -2.77
CA ASP A 363 -15.29 33.50 -3.94
C ASP A 363 -14.37 32.34 -3.66
N ASP A 364 -13.92 32.16 -2.43
CA ASP A 364 -13.13 30.99 -2.07
C ASP A 364 -13.98 29.73 -2.20
N LEU A 365 -15.24 29.78 -1.77
CA LEU A 365 -16.20 28.69 -1.95
C LEU A 365 -16.56 28.48 -3.43
N PHE A 366 -16.65 29.54 -4.25
CA PHE A 366 -16.89 29.40 -5.69
C PHE A 366 -15.77 28.68 -6.38
N PHE A 367 -14.51 29.07 -6.15
CA PHE A 367 -13.35 28.42 -6.75
C PHE A 367 -13.13 27.00 -6.24
N GLU A 368 -13.39 26.76 -4.97
CA GLU A 368 -13.38 25.39 -4.42
C GLU A 368 -14.41 24.50 -5.13
N ASN A 369 -15.64 24.97 -5.26
CA ASN A 369 -16.69 24.23 -5.97
C ASN A 369 -16.32 24.02 -7.44
N LEU A 370 -15.74 25.02 -8.12
CA LEU A 370 -15.28 24.91 -9.50
C LEU A 370 -14.20 23.84 -9.65
N ARG A 371 -13.20 23.79 -8.78
CA ARG A 371 -12.15 22.77 -8.77
C ARG A 371 -12.73 21.37 -8.53
N ASN A 372 -13.67 21.25 -7.58
CA ASN A 372 -14.33 19.98 -7.27
C ASN A 372 -15.17 19.47 -8.44
N GLN A 373 -15.94 20.33 -9.09
CA GLN A 373 -16.70 19.97 -10.28
C GLN A 373 -15.78 19.59 -11.44
N TRP A 374 -14.73 20.36 -11.67
CA TRP A 374 -13.74 20.06 -12.72
C TRP A 374 -13.09 18.70 -12.51
N GLY A 375 -12.63 18.41 -11.29
CA GLY A 375 -12.08 17.10 -10.95
C GLY A 375 -13.07 15.97 -11.18
N THR A 376 -14.32 16.14 -10.75
CA THR A 376 -15.37 15.14 -10.93
C THR A 376 -15.66 14.86 -12.41
N VAL A 377 -15.82 15.90 -13.21
CA VAL A 377 -16.07 15.78 -14.67
C VAL A 377 -14.89 15.10 -15.35
N LEU A 378 -13.66 15.49 -15.02
CA LEU A 378 -12.46 14.90 -15.62
C LEU A 378 -12.30 13.41 -15.22
N ALA A 379 -12.57 13.06 -13.96
CA ALA A 379 -12.54 11.66 -13.52
C ALA A 379 -13.56 10.80 -14.26
N THR A 380 -14.77 11.33 -14.47
CA THR A 380 -15.83 10.65 -15.24
C THR A 380 -15.44 10.48 -16.70
N ALA A 381 -14.96 11.55 -17.35
CA ALA A 381 -14.53 11.51 -18.74
C ALA A 381 -13.39 10.51 -18.98
N LEU A 382 -12.40 10.45 -18.10
CA LEU A 382 -11.31 9.49 -18.19
C LEU A 382 -11.80 8.04 -18.01
N SER A 383 -12.75 7.82 -17.12
CA SER A 383 -13.35 6.49 -16.94
C SER A 383 -14.08 5.99 -18.19
N GLU A 384 -14.80 6.89 -18.89
CA GLU A 384 -15.45 6.56 -20.17
C GLU A 384 -14.43 6.33 -21.28
N TYR A 385 -13.42 7.19 -21.40
CA TYR A 385 -12.34 7.03 -22.37
C TYR A 385 -11.60 5.70 -22.22
N ASP A 386 -11.26 5.30 -20.97
CA ASP A 386 -10.62 4.02 -20.70
C ASP A 386 -11.53 2.84 -21.05
N ARG A 387 -12.86 2.99 -20.88
CA ARG A 387 -13.82 1.96 -21.26
C ARG A 387 -13.89 1.76 -22.76
N GLU A 388 -13.93 2.86 -23.52
CA GLU A 388 -13.97 2.83 -24.99
C GLU A 388 -12.65 2.28 -25.59
N ALA A 389 -11.50 2.60 -24.99
CA ALA A 389 -10.20 2.11 -25.46
C ALA A 389 -9.99 0.61 -25.23
N ARG A 390 -10.80 -0.03 -24.39
CA ARG A 390 -10.73 -1.48 -24.07
C ARG A 390 -11.85 -2.29 -24.75
N SER A 391 -12.80 -1.64 -25.39
CA SER A 391 -13.86 -2.27 -26.19
C SER A 391 -13.42 -2.45 -27.65
#